data_6c293b97ab2739aed622abfb5442db7e
#
_entry.id   6c293b97ab2739aed622abfb5442db7e
#
_cell.length_a   1.000
_cell.length_b   1.000
_cell.length_c   1.000
_cell.angle_alpha   90.00
_cell.angle_beta   90.00
_cell.angle_gamma   90.00
#
_symmetry.space_group_name_H-M   'P 1'
#
loop_
_entity.id
_entity.type
_entity.pdbx_description
1 polymer ?
#
loop_
_entity_poly.entity_id
_entity_poly.type
_entity_poly.pdbx_seq_one_letter_code
_entity_poly.pdbx_strand_id
1 'polypeptide(L)'
;MMLRLLALVFVLWLPAAVAYGENSAPWGQAKTVEKTYSKQKVVYDVAVKTVAQLENVLDRASYLSVLNDADPFDSKIVIVLHGDEIGFFATRNYAKYKDLMTRAQSLTVGGIIDMRMCRVAAHRRGFEPQDIHGFVTIVPMADAEIIDLQKQGFAYMQ
;
A
#
# COMPACT_ATOMS: atom_id res chain seq x y z
N MET A 1 -63.99 45.53 50.39
CA MET A 1 -63.95 44.48 49.39
C MET A 1 -62.71 44.79 48.51
N MET A 2 -61.56 44.15 48.86
CA MET A 2 -60.21 44.44 48.21
C MET A 2 -59.95 43.41 47.11
N LEU A 3 -59.91 43.91 45.89
CA LEU A 3 -59.58 43.10 44.71
C LEU A 3 -58.03 43.05 44.54
N ARG A 4 -57.40 41.89 44.76
CA ARG A 4 -55.95 41.68 44.55
C ARG A 4 -55.74 41.32 43.10
N LEU A 5 -55.07 42.18 42.34
CA LEU A 5 -54.59 41.91 41.00
C LEU A 5 -53.28 41.05 41.11
N LEU A 6 -53.31 39.80 40.64
CA LEU A 6 -52.15 38.97 40.45
C LEU A 6 -51.57 39.29 39.06
N ALA A 7 -50.38 39.88 39.00
CA ALA A 7 -49.64 40.06 37.77
C ALA A 7 -48.81 38.76 37.49
N LEU A 8 -49.21 38.06 36.44
CA LEU A 8 -48.44 36.88 35.91
C LEU A 8 -47.30 37.42 35.06
N VAL A 9 -46.08 37.25 35.58
CA VAL A 9 -44.84 37.50 34.81
C VAL A 9 -44.51 36.26 33.94
N PHE A 10 -44.73 36.38 32.64
CA PHE A 10 -44.36 35.37 31.65
C PHE A 10 -42.87 35.59 31.29
N VAL A 11 -41.98 34.74 31.83
CA VAL A 11 -40.59 34.74 31.45
C VAL A 11 -40.47 33.95 30.13
N LEU A 12 -40.28 34.67 29.02
CA LEU A 12 -39.97 34.11 27.71
C LEU A 12 -38.54 33.55 27.73
N TRP A 13 -38.42 32.23 27.84
CA TRP A 13 -37.19 31.52 27.58
C TRP A 13 -36.95 31.46 26.06
N LEU A 14 -36.08 32.31 25.55
CA LEU A 14 -35.56 32.19 24.17
C LEU A 14 -34.47 31.14 24.18
N PRO A 15 -34.59 30.03 23.43
CA PRO A 15 -33.48 29.12 23.25
C PRO A 15 -32.38 29.83 22.42
N ALA A 16 -31.20 29.97 23.00
CA ALA A 16 -30.01 30.40 22.26
C ALA A 16 -29.69 29.34 21.20
N ALA A 17 -30.03 29.62 19.94
CA ALA A 17 -29.57 28.82 18.82
C ALA A 17 -28.06 28.98 18.73
N VAL A 18 -27.30 27.96 19.17
CA VAL A 18 -25.87 27.85 18.92
C VAL A 18 -25.75 27.58 17.42
N ALA A 19 -25.42 28.61 16.65
CA ALA A 19 -25.01 28.45 15.26
C ALA A 19 -23.67 27.72 15.24
N TYR A 20 -23.71 26.40 15.04
CA TYR A 20 -22.50 25.66 14.60
C TYR A 20 -22.18 26.18 13.21
N GLY A 21 -21.19 27.05 13.13
CA GLY A 21 -20.57 27.42 11.85
C GLY A 21 -20.00 26.16 11.25
N GLU A 22 -20.69 25.56 10.28
CA GLU A 22 -20.12 24.52 9.45
C GLU A 22 -18.89 25.11 8.75
N ASN A 23 -17.70 24.66 9.16
CA ASN A 23 -16.46 24.85 8.42
C ASN A 23 -16.53 23.97 7.16
N SER A 24 -17.48 24.26 6.27
CA SER A 24 -17.60 23.58 5.01
C SER A 24 -16.49 24.09 4.10
N ALA A 25 -15.58 23.19 3.68
CA ALA A 25 -14.59 23.50 2.67
C ALA A 25 -15.30 24.05 1.40
N PRO A 26 -14.77 25.12 0.76
CA PRO A 26 -15.47 25.83 -0.31
C PRO A 26 -15.74 24.99 -1.57
N TRP A 27 -15.06 23.84 -1.71
CA TRP A 27 -15.23 22.93 -2.85
C TRP A 27 -16.14 21.72 -2.58
N GLY A 28 -16.80 21.66 -1.43
CA GLY A 28 -17.67 20.55 -1.03
C GLY A 28 -16.91 19.27 -0.68
N GLN A 29 -17.55 18.12 -0.93
CA GLN A 29 -16.99 16.80 -0.63
C GLN A 29 -16.64 16.02 -1.90
N ALA A 30 -15.65 15.11 -1.81
CA ALA A 30 -15.29 14.20 -2.88
C ALA A 30 -16.47 13.26 -3.23
N LYS A 31 -16.57 12.92 -4.51
CA LYS A 31 -17.55 11.95 -5.00
C LYS A 31 -16.93 10.57 -5.11
N THR A 32 -17.62 9.55 -4.64
CA THR A 32 -17.27 8.15 -4.84
C THR A 32 -17.77 7.67 -6.18
N VAL A 33 -16.95 6.90 -6.89
CA VAL A 33 -17.32 6.21 -8.13
C VAL A 33 -17.13 4.72 -7.90
N GLU A 34 -18.23 3.97 -8.03
CA GLU A 34 -18.17 2.52 -8.04
C GLU A 34 -17.66 2.04 -9.41
N LYS A 35 -16.55 1.28 -9.39
CA LYS A 35 -15.91 0.79 -10.61
C LYS A 35 -15.31 -0.59 -10.39
N THR A 36 -15.61 -1.51 -11.32
CA THR A 36 -14.96 -2.81 -11.40
C THR A 36 -13.81 -2.74 -12.40
N TYR A 37 -12.67 -3.29 -12.04
CA TYR A 37 -11.48 -3.36 -12.89
C TYR A 37 -11.33 -4.79 -13.43
N SER A 38 -10.84 -4.92 -14.67
CA SER A 38 -10.37 -6.21 -15.19
C SER A 38 -9.12 -6.65 -14.44
N LYS A 39 -8.87 -7.96 -14.37
CA LYS A 39 -7.65 -8.54 -13.82
C LYS A 39 -6.41 -8.01 -14.55
N GLN A 40 -5.33 -7.79 -13.82
CA GLN A 40 -4.15 -7.08 -14.31
C GLN A 40 -2.88 -7.84 -14.00
N LYS A 41 -1.93 -7.78 -14.93
CA LYS A 41 -0.53 -8.14 -14.71
C LYS A 41 0.27 -6.86 -14.47
N VAL A 42 1.02 -6.81 -13.37
CA VAL A 42 1.69 -5.58 -12.95
C VAL A 42 3.12 -5.88 -12.52
N VAL A 43 4.07 -5.02 -12.93
CA VAL A 43 5.43 -5.00 -12.42
C VAL A 43 5.66 -3.72 -11.62
N TYR A 44 6.05 -3.87 -10.36
CA TYR A 44 6.53 -2.79 -9.51
C TYR A 44 8.05 -2.67 -9.64
N ASP A 45 8.50 -1.49 -10.07
CA ASP A 45 9.91 -1.10 -10.10
C ASP A 45 10.28 -0.46 -8.75
N VAL A 46 11.07 -1.18 -7.93
CA VAL A 46 11.28 -0.82 -6.53
C VAL A 46 12.73 -0.51 -6.24
N ALA A 47 12.97 0.76 -5.85
CA ALA A 47 14.25 1.26 -5.36
C ALA A 47 14.00 2.19 -4.16
N VAL A 48 13.71 1.61 -2.99
CA VAL A 48 13.35 2.34 -1.78
C VAL A 48 14.45 2.31 -0.73
N LYS A 49 14.37 3.22 0.26
CA LYS A 49 15.43 3.39 1.27
C LYS A 49 14.98 3.02 2.69
N THR A 50 13.68 3.01 2.94
CA THR A 50 13.15 2.83 4.29
C THR A 50 12.16 1.67 4.35
N VAL A 51 12.01 1.08 5.54
CA VAL A 51 11.02 0.03 5.81
C VAL A 51 9.62 0.52 5.44
N ALA A 52 9.24 1.73 5.86
CA ALA A 52 7.91 2.28 5.58
C ALA A 52 7.62 2.43 4.08
N GLN A 53 8.63 2.76 3.26
CA GLN A 53 8.46 2.80 1.81
C GLN A 53 8.24 1.41 1.22
N LEU A 54 8.97 0.39 1.70
CA LEU A 54 8.76 -0.99 1.25
C LEU A 54 7.39 -1.52 1.71
N GLU A 55 6.99 -1.24 2.96
CA GLU A 55 5.66 -1.60 3.45
C GLU A 55 4.54 -1.02 2.58
N ASN A 56 4.67 0.24 2.14
CA ASN A 56 3.71 0.86 1.22
C ASN A 56 3.63 0.10 -0.13
N VAL A 57 4.75 -0.35 -0.68
CA VAL A 57 4.77 -1.19 -1.89
C VAL A 57 4.04 -2.52 -1.65
N LEU A 58 4.33 -3.18 -0.52
CA LEU A 58 3.69 -4.44 -0.15
C LEU A 58 2.18 -4.27 0.06
N ASP A 59 1.73 -3.14 0.65
CA ASP A 59 0.32 -2.81 0.80
C ASP A 59 -0.36 -2.67 -0.56
N ARG A 60 0.21 -1.86 -1.45
CA ARG A 60 -0.32 -1.64 -2.80
C ARG A 60 -0.43 -2.96 -3.58
N ALA A 61 0.60 -3.80 -3.54
CA ALA A 61 0.59 -5.10 -4.18
C ALA A 61 -0.48 -6.02 -3.58
N SER A 62 -0.62 -6.04 -2.26
CA SER A 62 -1.62 -6.83 -1.55
C SER A 62 -3.05 -6.40 -1.92
N TYR A 63 -3.34 -5.10 -1.89
CA TYR A 63 -4.67 -4.59 -2.28
C TYR A 63 -4.99 -4.89 -3.76
N LEU A 64 -4.01 -4.75 -4.65
CA LEU A 64 -4.19 -5.07 -6.06
C LEU A 64 -4.44 -6.58 -6.26
N SER A 65 -3.80 -7.45 -5.48
CA SER A 65 -4.07 -8.89 -5.54
C SER A 65 -5.51 -9.22 -5.16
N VAL A 66 -6.06 -8.52 -4.15
CA VAL A 66 -7.48 -8.67 -3.75
C VAL A 66 -8.41 -8.19 -4.87
N LEU A 67 -8.12 -7.07 -5.53
CA LEU A 67 -8.88 -6.59 -6.68
C LEU A 67 -8.83 -7.56 -7.88
N ASN A 68 -7.79 -8.37 -7.97
CA ASN A 68 -7.61 -9.41 -8.96
C ASN A 68 -8.18 -10.78 -8.50
N ASP A 69 -9.01 -10.82 -7.44
CA ASP A 69 -9.58 -12.04 -6.83
C ASP A 69 -8.53 -13.04 -6.35
N ALA A 70 -7.29 -12.59 -6.12
CA ALA A 70 -6.12 -13.42 -5.81
C ALA A 70 -5.95 -14.61 -6.80
N ASP A 71 -6.30 -14.40 -8.07
CA ASP A 71 -6.26 -15.45 -9.10
C ASP A 71 -4.87 -15.47 -9.77
N PRO A 72 -4.06 -16.51 -9.55
CA PRO A 72 -2.70 -16.60 -10.11
C PRO A 72 -2.68 -16.97 -11.60
N PHE A 73 -3.80 -17.35 -12.22
CA PHE A 73 -3.87 -17.74 -13.63
C PHE A 73 -4.05 -16.53 -14.55
N ASP A 74 -4.91 -15.59 -14.15
CA ASP A 74 -5.28 -14.44 -14.98
C ASP A 74 -4.59 -13.13 -14.53
N SER A 75 -3.96 -13.13 -13.37
CA SER A 75 -3.26 -11.98 -12.80
C SER A 75 -1.91 -12.36 -12.22
N LYS A 76 -0.97 -11.44 -12.28
CA LYS A 76 0.36 -11.62 -11.69
C LYS A 76 0.90 -10.27 -11.27
N ILE A 77 1.49 -10.21 -10.08
CA ILE A 77 2.16 -9.03 -9.57
C ILE A 77 3.62 -9.39 -9.34
N VAL A 78 4.53 -8.70 -10.02
CA VAL A 78 5.97 -8.88 -9.85
C VAL A 78 6.53 -7.64 -9.18
N ILE A 79 7.28 -7.84 -8.09
CA ILE A 79 8.00 -6.77 -7.38
C ILE A 79 9.48 -6.96 -7.68
N VAL A 80 10.10 -6.01 -8.40
CA VAL A 80 11.52 -6.06 -8.78
C VAL A 80 12.31 -5.12 -7.88
N LEU A 81 13.15 -5.71 -7.02
CA LEU A 81 13.93 -5.02 -5.99
C LEU A 81 15.33 -4.71 -6.49
N HIS A 82 15.76 -3.45 -6.46
CA HIS A 82 17.09 -3.05 -6.89
C HIS A 82 17.70 -1.83 -6.15
N GLY A 83 17.03 -1.36 -5.09
CA GLY A 83 17.43 -0.24 -4.25
C GLY A 83 18.09 -0.66 -2.93
N ASP A 84 18.02 0.21 -1.94
CA ASP A 84 18.62 -0.01 -0.62
C ASP A 84 17.81 -1.03 0.23
N GLU A 85 16.57 -1.31 -0.15
CA GLU A 85 15.72 -2.34 0.46
C GLU A 85 16.30 -3.75 0.35
N ILE A 86 17.22 -4.00 -0.58
CA ILE A 86 17.93 -5.29 -0.70
C ILE A 86 18.49 -5.73 0.65
N GLY A 87 19.03 -4.79 1.43
CA GLY A 87 19.56 -5.07 2.76
C GLY A 87 18.53 -5.60 3.75
N PHE A 88 17.23 -5.33 3.58
CA PHE A 88 16.17 -5.86 4.44
C PHE A 88 15.95 -7.35 4.20
N PHE A 89 16.17 -7.83 2.98
CA PHE A 89 15.99 -9.21 2.56
C PHE A 89 17.22 -10.10 2.83
N ALA A 90 18.27 -9.55 3.43
CA ALA A 90 19.44 -10.34 3.77
C ALA A 90 19.18 -11.24 5.00
N THR A 91 19.49 -12.53 4.91
CA THR A 91 19.27 -13.52 5.98
C THR A 91 19.97 -13.14 7.28
N ARG A 92 21.16 -12.52 7.20
CA ARG A 92 21.90 -12.02 8.37
C ARG A 92 21.19 -10.88 9.10
N ASN A 93 20.26 -10.19 8.44
CA ASN A 93 19.49 -9.08 8.99
C ASN A 93 18.08 -9.51 9.48
N TYR A 94 17.74 -10.81 9.39
CA TYR A 94 16.41 -11.32 9.70
C TYR A 94 15.89 -10.90 11.07
N ALA A 95 16.72 -10.98 12.12
CA ALA A 95 16.30 -10.62 13.47
C ALA A 95 15.80 -9.16 13.56
N LYS A 96 16.40 -8.25 12.78
CA LYS A 96 16.02 -6.83 12.74
C LYS A 96 14.74 -6.58 11.94
N TYR A 97 14.51 -7.36 10.89
CA TYR A 97 13.41 -7.14 9.93
C TYR A 97 12.42 -8.30 9.90
N LYS A 98 12.32 -9.06 11.01
CA LYS A 98 11.52 -10.29 11.11
C LYS A 98 10.08 -10.10 10.64
N ASP A 99 9.38 -9.09 11.15
CA ASP A 99 7.96 -8.87 10.86
C ASP A 99 7.76 -8.48 9.38
N LEU A 100 8.62 -7.60 8.86
CA LEU A 100 8.64 -7.22 7.46
C LEU A 100 8.87 -8.43 6.55
N MET A 101 9.86 -9.29 6.88
CA MET A 101 10.18 -10.49 6.08
C MET A 101 9.09 -11.55 6.19
N THR A 102 8.49 -11.74 7.36
CA THR A 102 7.35 -12.64 7.53
C THR A 102 6.17 -12.20 6.66
N ARG A 103 5.88 -10.90 6.65
CA ARG A 103 4.85 -10.33 5.79
C ARG A 103 5.18 -10.48 4.31
N ALA A 104 6.39 -10.10 3.89
CA ALA A 104 6.82 -10.22 2.50
C ALA A 104 6.72 -11.67 2.01
N GLN A 105 7.20 -12.63 2.79
CA GLN A 105 7.10 -14.06 2.48
C GLN A 105 5.65 -14.51 2.37
N SER A 106 4.76 -14.11 3.29
CA SER A 106 3.35 -14.51 3.27
C SER A 106 2.62 -14.07 2.00
N LEU A 107 2.99 -12.93 1.41
CA LEU A 107 2.43 -12.42 0.17
C LEU A 107 2.85 -13.25 -1.06
N THR A 108 3.94 -14.00 -0.98
CA THR A 108 4.37 -14.89 -2.08
C THR A 108 3.67 -16.26 -2.05
N VAL A 109 3.02 -16.60 -0.94
CA VAL A 109 2.24 -17.84 -0.82
C VAL A 109 1.03 -17.75 -1.73
N GLY A 110 0.82 -18.75 -2.57
CA GLY A 110 -0.26 -18.75 -3.57
C GLY A 110 0.16 -18.25 -4.96
N GLY A 111 1.36 -17.67 -5.11
CA GLY A 111 1.99 -17.43 -6.40
C GLY A 111 1.47 -16.23 -7.20
N ILE A 112 0.54 -15.42 -6.66
CA ILE A 112 0.07 -14.21 -7.35
C ILE A 112 1.09 -13.07 -7.26
N ILE A 113 1.78 -12.95 -6.11
CA ILE A 113 2.87 -11.97 -5.92
C ILE A 113 4.21 -12.71 -5.99
N ASP A 114 5.10 -12.22 -6.84
CA ASP A 114 6.43 -12.76 -7.07
C ASP A 114 7.47 -11.68 -6.78
N MET A 115 8.45 -11.99 -5.94
CA MET A 115 9.52 -11.06 -5.57
C MET A 115 10.80 -11.43 -6.30
N ARG A 116 11.30 -10.50 -7.09
CA ARG A 116 12.54 -10.63 -7.86
C ARG A 116 13.54 -9.59 -7.40
N MET A 117 14.80 -9.95 -7.37
CA MET A 117 15.87 -9.05 -6.94
C MET A 117 16.98 -9.00 -7.99
N CYS A 118 17.44 -7.80 -8.29
CA CYS A 118 18.53 -7.54 -9.21
C CYS A 118 19.86 -8.05 -8.65
N ARG A 119 20.49 -9.03 -9.31
CA ARG A 119 21.81 -9.54 -8.92
C ARG A 119 22.89 -8.47 -8.95
N VAL A 120 22.90 -7.60 -9.98
CA VAL A 120 23.90 -6.51 -10.08
C VAL A 120 23.76 -5.54 -8.90
N ALA A 121 22.54 -5.19 -8.52
CA ALA A 121 22.29 -4.28 -7.39
C ALA A 121 22.62 -4.93 -6.04
N ALA A 122 22.33 -6.22 -5.87
CA ALA A 122 22.68 -6.98 -4.68
C ALA A 122 24.20 -7.07 -4.53
N HIS A 123 24.91 -7.49 -5.58
CA HIS A 123 26.37 -7.61 -5.59
C HIS A 123 27.07 -6.28 -5.25
N ARG A 124 26.63 -5.16 -5.82
CA ARG A 124 27.15 -3.83 -5.49
C ARG A 124 26.99 -3.44 -4.02
N ARG A 125 26.05 -4.06 -3.32
CA ARG A 125 25.78 -3.86 -1.88
C ARG A 125 26.42 -4.93 -1.00
N GLY A 126 27.23 -5.81 -1.58
CA GLY A 126 27.95 -6.88 -0.87
C GLY A 126 27.03 -8.05 -0.47
N PHE A 127 26.00 -8.34 -1.27
CA PHE A 127 25.15 -9.50 -1.11
C PHE A 127 25.25 -10.42 -2.32
N GLU A 128 25.38 -11.70 -2.03
CA GLU A 128 25.33 -12.78 -3.02
C GLU A 128 23.97 -13.52 -2.90
N PRO A 129 23.56 -14.33 -3.89
CA PRO A 129 22.27 -15.02 -3.85
C PRO A 129 22.01 -15.83 -2.57
N GLN A 130 23.04 -16.45 -2.01
CA GLN A 130 22.94 -17.23 -0.76
C GLN A 130 22.71 -16.38 0.50
N ASP A 131 22.92 -15.08 0.41
CA ASP A 131 22.67 -14.15 1.53
C ASP A 131 21.21 -13.68 1.59
N ILE A 132 20.42 -13.98 0.56
CA ILE A 132 19.04 -13.48 0.42
C ILE A 132 18.06 -14.59 0.80
N HIS A 133 16.91 -14.19 1.39
CA HIS A 133 15.83 -15.12 1.76
C HIS A 133 15.30 -15.89 0.55
N GLY A 134 15.08 -17.20 0.71
CA GLY A 134 14.76 -18.15 -0.37
C GLY A 134 13.39 -17.95 -1.04
N PHE A 135 12.54 -17.05 -0.56
CA PHE A 135 11.28 -16.68 -1.23
C PHE A 135 11.47 -15.58 -2.31
N VAL A 136 12.70 -15.08 -2.48
CA VAL A 136 13.06 -14.08 -3.50
C VAL A 136 13.80 -14.75 -4.64
N THR A 137 13.39 -14.48 -5.87
CA THR A 137 14.10 -14.94 -7.08
C THR A 137 15.15 -13.93 -7.50
N ILE A 138 16.39 -14.35 -7.63
CA ILE A 138 17.48 -13.48 -8.14
C ILE A 138 17.46 -13.47 -9.67
N VAL A 139 17.29 -12.28 -10.25
CA VAL A 139 17.34 -12.05 -11.69
C VAL A 139 18.64 -11.34 -12.09
N PRO A 140 19.16 -11.54 -13.31
CA PRO A 140 20.44 -10.96 -13.72
C PRO A 140 20.51 -9.44 -13.59
N MET A 141 19.46 -8.72 -14.03
CA MET A 141 19.38 -7.25 -14.03
C MET A 141 17.92 -6.78 -13.97
N ALA A 142 17.63 -5.81 -13.09
CA ALA A 142 16.28 -5.29 -12.89
C ALA A 142 15.68 -4.70 -14.18
N ASP A 143 16.41 -3.81 -14.86
CA ASP A 143 15.91 -3.13 -16.07
C ASP A 143 15.54 -4.14 -17.18
N ALA A 144 16.39 -5.15 -17.39
CA ALA A 144 16.15 -6.19 -18.38
C ALA A 144 14.91 -7.02 -18.02
N GLU A 145 14.75 -7.35 -16.74
CA GLU A 145 13.61 -8.08 -16.22
C GLU A 145 12.29 -7.28 -16.40
N ILE A 146 12.32 -6.01 -16.05
CA ILE A 146 11.15 -5.11 -16.19
C ILE A 146 10.77 -4.97 -17.67
N ILE A 147 11.74 -4.76 -18.57
CA ILE A 147 11.50 -4.68 -20.02
C ILE A 147 10.87 -5.99 -20.54
N ASP A 148 11.37 -7.14 -20.09
CA ASP A 148 10.84 -8.44 -20.52
C ASP A 148 9.40 -8.65 -20.02
N LEU A 149 9.11 -8.31 -18.77
CA LEU A 149 7.75 -8.35 -18.21
C LEU A 149 6.80 -7.42 -18.94
N GLN A 150 7.23 -6.19 -19.29
CA GLN A 150 6.39 -5.27 -20.08
C GLN A 150 6.06 -5.84 -21.47
N LYS A 151 6.99 -6.53 -22.12
CA LYS A 151 6.72 -7.23 -23.39
C LYS A 151 5.71 -8.38 -23.22
N GLN A 152 5.61 -8.97 -22.02
CA GLN A 152 4.61 -9.97 -21.66
C GLN A 152 3.26 -9.37 -21.25
N GLY A 153 3.09 -8.05 -21.36
CA GLY A 153 1.86 -7.34 -21.08
C GLY A 153 1.70 -6.88 -19.62
N PHE A 154 2.77 -6.84 -18.83
CA PHE A 154 2.72 -6.26 -17.50
C PHE A 154 2.67 -4.74 -17.56
N ALA A 155 1.72 -4.14 -16.84
CA ALA A 155 1.68 -2.70 -16.61
C ALA A 155 2.80 -2.28 -15.65
N TYR A 156 3.52 -1.22 -16.00
CA TYR A 156 4.61 -0.69 -15.17
C TYR A 156 4.06 0.21 -14.05
N MET A 157 4.58 0.01 -12.84
CA MET A 157 4.27 0.80 -11.64
C MET A 157 5.57 1.18 -10.92
N GLN A 158 5.59 2.39 -10.35
CA GLN A 158 6.69 2.91 -9.56
C GLN A 158 6.23 3.33 -8.17
#